data_143cd5c4f6b970abc2139a47204ae815
#
_entry.id   143cd5c4f6b970abc2139a47204ae815
#
_cell.length_a   1.000
_cell.length_b   1.000
_cell.length_c   1.000
_cell.angle_alpha   90.00
_cell.angle_beta   90.00
_cell.angle_gamma   90.00
#
_symmetry.space_group_name_H-M   'P 1'
#
loop_
_entity.id
_entity.type
_entity.pdbx_description
1 polymer ?
#
loop_
_entity_poly.entity_id
_entity_poly.type
_entity_poly.pdbx_seq_one_letter_code
_entity_poly.pdbx_strand_id
1 'polypeptide(L)'
;MTRLAARLLLLLALVLGLTAPAHAGPTSPASAQAPDFKVIAFYSGTWDAAHIDFVKEANEWFPRTAAQNDFTYTATTDWNMLANGGVNDYQVVLFLDDAPKTAAQRSGFERYVRAGGGWMGFHVSAFTTDAGSWPWYYNSFLGSGNFRSNTWGPTTAVLRTEDRTHPATTGLPTTFTSSVSEWYSWSNDLRNNPNIRILASVDPSSFPLGTDPNQSWYSGSYPILWSNTQYRMLYANFGHNAMNYDTNTRLSSTFASATQNRFLIDGLKWLGGAGNGPAPGDPISETAWYSLTSAAGGTCVDARAAATANGTAIQQYACNGTLAQQFQFRSTDGGYSRIAARGNPQQVIDVTGVSVDDNAPLQLWSYTGGGNQQWRPVREADGGYHFVARHSGKCLSTDGSATNSVPLVQRPCDASAAQSFRLRTG
;
A
#
# COMPACT_ATOMS: atom_id res chain seq x y z
N MET A 1 -60.26 62.24 60.45
CA MET A 1 -59.47 62.61 59.30
C MET A 1 -58.72 61.37 58.84
N THR A 2 -59.26 60.58 58.01
CA THR A 2 -58.88 59.25 57.74
C THR A 2 -58.60 59.10 56.23
N ARG A 3 -57.44 58.64 55.85
CA ARG A 3 -57.16 58.32 54.44
C ARG A 3 -57.10 56.80 54.26
N LEU A 4 -57.97 56.24 53.47
CA LEU A 4 -57.98 54.89 52.95
C LEU A 4 -56.73 54.67 52.02
N ALA A 5 -56.12 53.60 52.21
CA ALA A 5 -55.12 53.07 51.26
C ALA A 5 -55.64 51.78 50.62
N ALA A 6 -55.96 51.83 49.34
CA ALA A 6 -56.36 50.69 48.55
C ALA A 6 -55.16 49.78 48.22
N ARG A 7 -55.22 48.52 48.55
CA ARG A 7 -54.25 47.50 48.15
C ARG A 7 -54.68 46.86 46.83
N LEU A 8 -53.89 47.03 45.83
CA LEU A 8 -54.00 46.36 44.53
C LEU A 8 -53.39 44.99 44.58
N LEU A 9 -54.17 43.92 44.46
CA LEU A 9 -53.66 42.56 44.33
C LEU A 9 -53.34 42.27 42.86
N LEU A 10 -52.05 42.03 42.57
CA LEU A 10 -51.59 41.57 41.26
C LEU A 10 -51.64 40.04 41.26
N LEU A 11 -52.53 39.44 40.48
CA LEU A 11 -52.57 38.00 40.23
C LEU A 11 -51.49 37.68 39.14
N LEU A 12 -50.46 36.96 39.55
CA LEU A 12 -49.45 36.44 38.64
C LEU A 12 -49.91 35.04 38.16
N ALA A 13 -50.37 34.94 36.91
CA ALA A 13 -50.70 33.66 36.29
C ALA A 13 -49.40 32.94 35.87
N LEU A 14 -49.05 31.86 36.57
CA LEU A 14 -47.95 30.96 36.20
C LEU A 14 -48.39 30.01 35.09
N VAL A 15 -47.96 30.29 33.86
CA VAL A 15 -48.13 29.34 32.73
C VAL A 15 -47.06 28.27 32.84
N LEU A 16 -47.41 27.11 33.33
CA LEU A 16 -46.57 25.91 33.22
C LEU A 16 -46.59 25.40 31.78
N GLY A 17 -45.55 25.71 31.02
CA GLY A 17 -45.30 25.11 29.71
C GLY A 17 -44.85 23.66 29.88
N LEU A 18 -45.72 22.72 29.60
CA LEU A 18 -45.39 21.31 29.44
C LEU A 18 -44.58 21.16 28.15
N THR A 19 -43.25 21.09 28.26
CA THR A 19 -42.39 20.62 27.18
C THR A 19 -42.50 19.11 27.08
N ALA A 20 -43.14 18.60 26.05
CA ALA A 20 -43.15 17.18 25.71
C ALA A 20 -41.69 16.73 25.43
N PRO A 21 -41.25 15.55 25.91
CA PRO A 21 -39.94 15.03 25.54
C PRO A 21 -39.91 14.76 24.04
N ALA A 22 -38.91 15.32 23.34
CA ALA A 22 -38.66 15.00 21.95
C ALA A 22 -38.33 13.50 21.85
N HIS A 23 -39.16 12.76 21.17
CA HIS A 23 -38.89 11.39 20.80
C HIS A 23 -37.65 11.41 19.89
N ALA A 24 -36.51 10.91 20.37
CA ALA A 24 -35.39 10.57 19.52
C ALA A 24 -35.88 9.51 18.53
N GLY A 25 -35.97 9.89 17.25
CA GLY A 25 -36.24 8.93 16.19
C GLY A 25 -35.18 7.84 16.18
N PRO A 26 -35.53 6.65 15.67
CA PRO A 26 -34.53 5.57 15.56
C PRO A 26 -33.34 6.07 14.78
N THR A 27 -32.17 6.10 15.42
CA THR A 27 -30.91 6.33 14.74
C THR A 27 -30.74 5.18 13.75
N SER A 28 -30.76 5.48 12.46
CA SER A 28 -30.38 4.51 11.43
C SER A 28 -29.04 3.91 11.83
N PRO A 29 -28.87 2.59 11.80
CA PRO A 29 -27.56 2.00 12.05
C PRO A 29 -26.58 2.62 11.06
N ALA A 30 -25.46 3.10 11.57
CA ALA A 30 -24.37 3.58 10.72
C ALA A 30 -24.07 2.48 9.70
N SER A 31 -24.13 2.80 8.42
CA SER A 31 -23.75 1.85 7.38
C SER A 31 -22.31 1.43 7.67
N ALA A 32 -22.05 0.13 7.84
CA ALA A 32 -20.71 -0.37 8.01
C ALA A 32 -19.89 0.12 6.82
N GLN A 33 -18.79 0.82 7.09
CA GLN A 33 -17.88 1.28 6.04
C GLN A 33 -17.37 0.06 5.28
N ALA A 34 -17.34 0.15 3.95
CA ALA A 34 -16.78 -0.92 3.13
C ALA A 34 -15.28 -1.07 3.48
N PRO A 35 -14.75 -2.29 3.50
CA PRO A 35 -13.34 -2.53 3.78
C PRO A 35 -12.47 -1.82 2.76
N ASP A 36 -11.33 -1.26 3.21
CA ASP A 36 -10.44 -0.46 2.38
C ASP A 36 -9.76 -1.29 1.28
N PHE A 37 -9.52 -2.58 1.53
CA PHE A 37 -8.91 -3.50 0.56
C PHE A 37 -9.22 -4.98 0.85
N LYS A 38 -8.95 -5.82 -0.16
CA LYS A 38 -9.18 -7.27 -0.10
C LYS A 38 -7.86 -8.03 -0.16
N VAL A 39 -7.72 -9.02 0.71
CA VAL A 39 -6.57 -9.92 0.79
C VAL A 39 -6.99 -11.33 0.42
N ILE A 40 -6.23 -11.98 -0.46
CA ILE A 40 -6.36 -13.41 -0.73
C ILE A 40 -5.08 -14.15 -0.38
N ALA A 41 -5.19 -15.22 0.39
CA ALA A 41 -4.08 -16.06 0.82
C ALA A 41 -4.10 -17.41 0.11
N PHE A 42 -3.00 -17.75 -0.54
CA PHE A 42 -2.76 -19.04 -1.17
C PHE A 42 -1.92 -19.92 -0.25
N TYR A 43 -2.30 -21.19 -0.16
CA TYR A 43 -1.58 -22.20 0.60
C TYR A 43 -1.74 -23.59 0.00
N SER A 44 -0.80 -24.49 0.31
CA SER A 44 -0.88 -25.90 -0.04
C SER A 44 -1.32 -26.75 1.15
N GLY A 45 -0.82 -26.46 2.35
CA GLY A 45 -1.07 -27.24 3.56
C GLY A 45 -0.53 -28.68 3.47
N THR A 46 0.53 -28.90 2.69
CA THR A 46 1.04 -30.24 2.35
C THR A 46 2.49 -30.50 2.77
N TRP A 47 3.15 -29.49 3.37
CA TRP A 47 4.50 -29.60 3.90
C TRP A 47 4.54 -30.38 5.23
N ASP A 48 5.55 -30.23 6.02
CA ASP A 48 5.63 -30.82 7.33
C ASP A 48 4.64 -30.20 8.33
N ALA A 49 4.54 -30.81 9.51
CA ALA A 49 3.59 -30.41 10.54
C ALA A 49 3.71 -28.94 10.97
N ALA A 50 4.93 -28.38 10.98
CA ALA A 50 5.17 -27.00 11.41
C ALA A 50 4.58 -25.97 10.45
N HIS A 51 4.73 -26.20 9.14
CA HIS A 51 4.18 -25.33 8.10
C HIS A 51 2.65 -25.50 7.99
N ILE A 52 2.15 -26.75 8.07
CA ILE A 52 0.70 -27.04 8.09
C ILE A 52 0.05 -26.32 9.27
N ASP A 53 0.68 -26.36 10.43
CA ASP A 53 0.17 -25.72 11.63
C ASP A 53 0.21 -24.18 11.53
N PHE A 54 1.27 -23.61 10.96
CA PHE A 54 1.31 -22.19 10.63
C PHE A 54 0.16 -21.77 9.72
N VAL A 55 -0.14 -22.53 8.67
CA VAL A 55 -1.26 -22.23 7.77
C VAL A 55 -2.59 -22.24 8.50
N LYS A 56 -2.83 -23.23 9.39
CA LYS A 56 -4.03 -23.26 10.23
C LYS A 56 -4.13 -22.01 11.11
N GLU A 57 -3.04 -21.68 11.78
CA GLU A 57 -2.96 -20.50 12.66
C GLU A 57 -3.17 -19.20 11.88
N ALA A 58 -2.57 -19.06 10.71
CA ALA A 58 -2.74 -17.90 9.84
C ALA A 58 -4.20 -17.72 9.41
N ASN A 59 -4.86 -18.80 9.00
CA ASN A 59 -6.26 -18.81 8.61
C ASN A 59 -7.25 -18.53 9.75
N GLU A 60 -6.78 -18.60 11.01
CA GLU A 60 -7.52 -18.15 12.19
C GLU A 60 -7.19 -16.69 12.55
N TRP A 61 -5.92 -16.31 12.46
CA TRP A 61 -5.43 -15.00 12.88
C TRP A 61 -5.82 -13.89 11.91
N PHE A 62 -5.60 -14.08 10.61
CA PHE A 62 -5.89 -13.04 9.61
C PHE A 62 -7.36 -12.63 9.54
N PRO A 63 -8.37 -13.51 9.59
CA PRO A 63 -9.77 -13.07 9.61
C PRO A 63 -10.12 -12.19 10.81
N ARG A 64 -9.60 -12.54 12.00
CA ARG A 64 -9.80 -11.73 13.21
C ARG A 64 -9.13 -10.36 13.11
N THR A 65 -7.93 -10.34 12.55
CA THR A 65 -7.15 -9.12 12.34
C THR A 65 -7.78 -8.25 11.25
N ALA A 66 -8.31 -8.84 10.19
CA ALA A 66 -9.00 -8.17 9.11
C ALA A 66 -10.20 -7.35 9.62
N ALA A 67 -11.02 -7.96 10.46
CA ALA A 67 -12.20 -7.31 11.07
C ALA A 67 -11.84 -6.07 11.93
N GLN A 68 -10.59 -5.97 12.39
CA GLN A 68 -10.10 -4.88 13.24
C GLN A 68 -9.29 -3.83 12.46
N ASN A 69 -9.00 -4.06 11.18
CA ASN A 69 -8.06 -3.27 10.39
C ASN A 69 -8.56 -2.92 8.99
N ASP A 70 -9.88 -2.92 8.79
CA ASP A 70 -10.56 -2.43 7.58
C ASP A 70 -10.16 -3.15 6.28
N PHE A 71 -9.86 -4.45 6.33
CA PHE A 71 -9.68 -5.26 5.14
C PHE A 71 -10.49 -6.57 5.18
N THR A 72 -10.67 -7.22 4.05
CA THR A 72 -11.24 -8.57 4.00
C THR A 72 -10.14 -9.61 3.77
N TYR A 73 -10.37 -10.81 4.26
CA TYR A 73 -9.46 -11.94 4.08
C TYR A 73 -10.19 -13.14 3.49
N THR A 74 -9.61 -13.71 2.44
CA THR A 74 -10.06 -14.96 1.80
C THR A 74 -8.87 -15.91 1.73
N ALA A 75 -9.06 -17.18 2.03
CA ALA A 75 -8.03 -18.22 1.88
C ALA A 75 -8.43 -19.22 0.79
N THR A 76 -7.46 -19.72 0.02
CA THR A 76 -7.71 -20.66 -1.08
C THR A 76 -6.54 -21.60 -1.30
N THR A 77 -6.86 -22.82 -1.75
CA THR A 77 -5.91 -23.79 -2.32
C THR A 77 -5.96 -23.83 -3.84
N ASP A 78 -6.86 -23.06 -4.46
CA ASP A 78 -6.97 -22.99 -5.91
C ASP A 78 -5.99 -21.98 -6.51
N TRP A 79 -4.77 -22.43 -6.75
CA TRP A 79 -3.71 -21.65 -7.38
C TRP A 79 -4.03 -21.27 -8.85
N ASN A 80 -5.05 -21.86 -9.49
CA ASN A 80 -5.46 -21.48 -10.84
C ASN A 80 -6.12 -20.11 -10.89
N MET A 81 -6.57 -19.56 -9.77
CA MET A 81 -7.01 -18.16 -9.68
C MET A 81 -5.95 -17.18 -10.15
N LEU A 82 -4.65 -17.50 -9.98
CA LEU A 82 -3.56 -16.71 -10.55
C LEU A 82 -3.56 -16.75 -12.08
N ALA A 83 -3.78 -17.94 -12.67
CA ALA A 83 -3.72 -18.13 -14.11
C ALA A 83 -4.89 -17.47 -14.84
N ASN A 84 -6.10 -17.53 -14.28
CA ASN A 84 -7.36 -17.11 -14.91
C ASN A 84 -7.81 -15.68 -14.56
N GLY A 85 -7.02 -14.95 -13.75
CA GLY A 85 -7.34 -13.58 -13.34
C GLY A 85 -8.27 -13.46 -12.14
N GLY A 86 -8.60 -14.56 -11.45
CA GLY A 86 -9.44 -14.55 -10.24
C GLY A 86 -8.85 -13.74 -9.07
N VAL A 87 -7.57 -13.33 -9.16
CA VAL A 87 -6.89 -12.48 -8.18
C VAL A 87 -7.05 -10.97 -8.44
N ASN A 88 -7.58 -10.57 -9.60
CA ASN A 88 -7.61 -9.16 -10.01
C ASN A 88 -8.51 -8.27 -9.13
N ASP A 89 -9.46 -8.87 -8.40
CA ASP A 89 -10.32 -8.17 -7.46
C ASP A 89 -9.69 -7.97 -6.06
N TYR A 90 -8.49 -8.51 -5.85
CA TYR A 90 -7.76 -8.44 -4.59
C TYR A 90 -6.57 -7.48 -4.71
N GLN A 91 -6.40 -6.63 -3.72
CA GLN A 91 -5.29 -5.70 -3.67
C GLN A 91 -4.00 -6.36 -3.14
N VAL A 92 -4.14 -7.42 -2.34
CA VAL A 92 -3.00 -8.15 -1.78
C VAL A 92 -3.16 -9.65 -1.95
N VAL A 93 -2.11 -10.27 -2.43
CA VAL A 93 -1.94 -11.73 -2.50
C VAL A 93 -0.93 -12.15 -1.42
N LEU A 94 -1.30 -13.14 -0.59
CA LEU A 94 -0.38 -13.78 0.34
C LEU A 94 0.00 -15.17 -0.18
N PHE A 95 1.27 -15.56 -0.02
CA PHE A 95 1.71 -16.94 -0.13
C PHE A 95 2.13 -17.42 1.27
N LEU A 96 1.37 -18.35 1.83
CA LEU A 96 1.59 -18.79 3.21
C LEU A 96 2.70 -19.85 3.30
N ASP A 97 2.57 -20.96 2.57
CA ASP A 97 3.47 -22.11 2.67
C ASP A 97 3.94 -22.67 1.32
N ASP A 98 3.68 -21.97 0.23
CA ASP A 98 4.04 -22.47 -1.10
C ASP A 98 4.15 -21.32 -2.11
N ALA A 99 4.48 -21.68 -3.37
CA ALA A 99 4.53 -20.77 -4.52
C ALA A 99 3.89 -21.44 -5.76
N PRO A 100 3.50 -20.67 -6.80
CA PRO A 100 2.90 -21.20 -8.02
C PRO A 100 3.76 -22.27 -8.70
N LYS A 101 3.13 -23.38 -9.10
CA LYS A 101 3.82 -24.55 -9.69
C LYS A 101 3.85 -24.52 -11.21
N THR A 102 2.74 -24.15 -11.86
CA THR A 102 2.63 -24.21 -13.33
C THR A 102 3.06 -22.90 -13.98
N ALA A 103 3.48 -22.97 -15.26
CA ALA A 103 3.86 -21.79 -16.03
C ALA A 103 2.70 -20.77 -16.13
N ALA A 104 1.46 -21.23 -16.26
CA ALA A 104 0.28 -20.37 -16.33
C ALA A 104 0.04 -19.61 -15.01
N GLN A 105 0.15 -20.31 -13.87
CA GLN A 105 0.06 -19.69 -12.53
C GLN A 105 1.18 -18.66 -12.30
N ARG A 106 2.43 -19.00 -12.65
CA ARG A 106 3.58 -18.11 -12.55
C ARG A 106 3.42 -16.86 -13.40
N SER A 107 3.06 -17.03 -14.67
CA SER A 107 2.79 -15.89 -15.57
C SER A 107 1.62 -15.01 -15.10
N GLY A 108 0.60 -15.62 -14.51
CA GLY A 108 -0.54 -14.91 -13.92
C GLY A 108 -0.12 -14.07 -12.73
N PHE A 109 0.68 -14.63 -11.83
CA PHE A 109 1.23 -13.90 -10.69
C PHE A 109 2.15 -12.75 -11.13
N GLU A 110 3.05 -12.99 -12.12
CA GLU A 110 3.88 -11.91 -12.69
C GLU A 110 3.02 -10.76 -13.23
N ARG A 111 1.97 -11.06 -13.99
CA ARG A 111 1.06 -10.02 -14.49
C ARG A 111 0.41 -9.23 -13.35
N TYR A 112 -0.07 -9.93 -12.30
CA TYR A 112 -0.71 -9.32 -11.16
C TYR A 112 0.22 -8.32 -10.45
N VAL A 113 1.46 -8.73 -10.11
CA VAL A 113 2.39 -7.82 -9.41
C VAL A 113 2.93 -6.72 -10.32
N ARG A 114 3.11 -6.98 -11.64
CA ARG A 114 3.49 -5.95 -12.62
C ARG A 114 2.38 -4.93 -12.85
N ALA A 115 1.13 -5.30 -12.62
CA ALA A 115 -0.01 -4.38 -12.63
C ALA A 115 -0.17 -3.59 -11.32
N GLY A 116 0.79 -3.71 -10.38
CA GLY A 116 0.78 -2.99 -9.10
C GLY A 116 0.09 -3.72 -7.95
N GLY A 117 -0.27 -4.98 -8.12
CA GLY A 117 -0.80 -5.81 -7.05
C GLY A 117 0.21 -6.02 -5.93
N GLY A 118 -0.26 -5.95 -4.67
CA GLY A 118 0.57 -6.17 -3.49
C GLY A 118 0.81 -7.64 -3.21
N TRP A 119 1.99 -7.99 -2.72
CA TRP A 119 2.29 -9.37 -2.33
C TRP A 119 3.04 -9.43 -1.01
N MET A 120 2.66 -10.38 -0.15
CA MET A 120 3.45 -10.76 1.02
C MET A 120 3.64 -12.28 1.03
N GLY A 121 4.90 -12.70 1.13
CA GLY A 121 5.26 -14.11 1.22
C GLY A 121 5.84 -14.47 2.57
N PHE A 122 5.52 -15.67 3.00
CA PHE A 122 6.00 -16.23 4.26
C PHE A 122 6.94 -17.39 3.98
N HIS A 123 7.99 -17.47 4.76
CA HIS A 123 8.89 -18.62 4.95
C HIS A 123 9.11 -19.45 3.67
N VAL A 124 8.38 -20.57 3.52
CA VAL A 124 8.51 -21.52 2.40
C VAL A 124 8.18 -20.89 1.04
N SER A 125 7.45 -19.77 1.00
CA SER A 125 7.17 -19.11 -0.27
C SER A 125 8.43 -18.67 -1.04
N ALA A 126 9.56 -18.51 -0.35
CA ALA A 126 10.86 -18.22 -0.96
C ALA A 126 11.78 -19.45 -1.08
N PHE A 127 11.35 -20.61 -0.57
CA PHE A 127 12.18 -21.81 -0.60
C PHE A 127 12.34 -22.34 -2.01
N THR A 128 13.58 -22.52 -2.45
CA THR A 128 13.92 -23.27 -3.66
C THR A 128 15.37 -23.75 -3.59
N THR A 129 15.61 -24.93 -4.15
CA THR A 129 16.97 -25.44 -4.42
C THR A 129 17.40 -25.22 -5.87
N ASP A 130 16.47 -24.74 -6.71
CA ASP A 130 16.70 -24.41 -8.12
C ASP A 130 16.03 -23.07 -8.46
N ALA A 131 16.73 -21.96 -8.23
CA ALA A 131 16.27 -20.62 -8.62
C ALA A 131 16.17 -20.45 -10.16
N GLY A 132 16.80 -21.35 -10.94
CA GLY A 132 16.66 -21.40 -12.40
C GLY A 132 15.27 -21.84 -12.87
N SER A 133 14.49 -22.53 -12.01
CA SER A 133 13.12 -22.97 -12.33
C SER A 133 12.12 -21.83 -12.49
N TRP A 134 12.40 -20.69 -11.83
CA TRP A 134 11.63 -19.45 -11.99
C TRP A 134 12.52 -18.22 -11.70
N PRO A 135 13.46 -17.87 -12.63
CA PRO A 135 14.50 -16.87 -12.38
C PRO A 135 13.96 -15.50 -12.02
N TRP A 136 12.86 -15.09 -12.64
CA TRP A 136 12.24 -13.80 -12.31
C TRP A 136 11.83 -13.73 -10.82
N TYR A 137 11.19 -14.78 -10.30
CA TYR A 137 10.70 -14.80 -8.92
C TYR A 137 11.84 -14.83 -7.91
N TYR A 138 12.76 -15.80 -8.06
CA TYR A 138 13.80 -16.03 -7.06
C TYR A 138 14.96 -15.03 -7.15
N ASN A 139 15.33 -14.57 -8.34
CA ASN A 139 16.50 -13.70 -8.52
C ASN A 139 16.16 -12.22 -8.67
N SER A 140 15.00 -11.87 -9.30
CA SER A 140 14.64 -10.48 -9.54
C SER A 140 13.59 -9.97 -8.55
N PHE A 141 12.52 -10.73 -8.29
CA PHE A 141 11.42 -10.33 -7.43
C PHE A 141 11.78 -10.48 -5.95
N LEU A 142 12.18 -11.68 -5.51
CA LEU A 142 12.67 -11.94 -4.15
C LEU A 142 14.13 -11.50 -3.95
N GLY A 143 14.97 -11.68 -4.94
CA GLY A 143 16.42 -11.42 -4.86
C GLY A 143 17.23 -12.48 -4.13
N SER A 144 16.59 -13.44 -3.47
CA SER A 144 17.19 -14.40 -2.53
C SER A 144 18.00 -15.50 -3.21
N GLY A 145 17.68 -15.84 -4.46
CA GLY A 145 18.28 -17.01 -5.12
C GLY A 145 17.79 -18.32 -4.50
N ASN A 146 18.71 -19.28 -4.34
CA ASN A 146 18.41 -20.56 -3.70
C ASN A 146 18.39 -20.43 -2.18
N PHE A 147 17.52 -21.23 -1.54
CA PHE A 147 17.68 -21.60 -0.14
C PHE A 147 19.06 -22.27 0.04
N ARG A 148 19.74 -21.95 1.12
CA ARG A 148 21.07 -22.43 1.38
C ARG A 148 21.16 -23.26 2.66
N SER A 149 20.57 -22.76 3.74
CA SER A 149 20.59 -23.39 5.04
C SER A 149 19.53 -22.74 5.95
N ASN A 150 19.22 -23.39 7.05
CA ASN A 150 18.31 -22.90 8.10
C ASN A 150 18.93 -23.14 9.49
N THR A 151 18.27 -22.58 10.51
CA THR A 151 18.51 -22.94 11.89
C THR A 151 17.77 -24.23 12.22
N TRP A 152 18.45 -25.33 12.30
CA TRP A 152 17.83 -26.55 12.77
C TRP A 152 17.27 -26.38 14.20
N GLY A 153 15.97 -26.47 14.33
CA GLY A 153 15.23 -26.17 15.53
C GLY A 153 14.71 -24.72 15.55
N PRO A 154 13.38 -24.57 15.49
CA PRO A 154 12.75 -23.26 15.55
C PRO A 154 13.08 -22.52 16.84
N THR A 155 13.42 -21.24 16.74
CA THR A 155 13.78 -20.40 17.89
C THR A 155 13.34 -18.95 17.71
N THR A 156 13.26 -18.21 18.81
CA THR A 156 13.14 -16.75 18.77
C THR A 156 14.48 -16.13 18.39
N ALA A 157 14.44 -14.92 17.85
CA ALA A 157 15.62 -14.10 17.60
C ALA A 157 15.34 -12.65 17.99
N VAL A 158 16.38 -11.90 18.34
CA VAL A 158 16.30 -10.44 18.36
C VAL A 158 16.44 -9.96 16.92
N LEU A 159 15.45 -9.22 16.44
CA LEU A 159 15.46 -8.60 15.14
C LEU A 159 15.86 -7.15 15.27
N ARG A 160 16.75 -6.70 14.38
CA ARG A 160 17.16 -5.31 14.25
C ARG A 160 16.44 -4.71 13.05
N THR A 161 15.68 -3.61 13.29
CA THR A 161 15.04 -2.85 12.22
C THR A 161 16.09 -2.04 11.49
N GLU A 162 16.44 -2.44 10.26
CA GLU A 162 17.48 -1.80 9.42
C GLU A 162 16.93 -0.53 8.75
N ASP A 163 15.69 -0.58 8.28
CA ASP A 163 15.03 0.55 7.65
C ASP A 163 13.78 0.96 8.42
N ARG A 164 13.80 2.13 9.03
CA ARG A 164 12.70 2.72 9.80
C ARG A 164 11.90 3.75 9.01
N THR A 165 12.15 3.89 7.73
CA THR A 165 11.43 4.83 6.85
C THR A 165 10.40 4.13 5.97
N HIS A 166 10.46 2.79 5.86
CA HIS A 166 9.45 2.02 5.15
C HIS A 166 8.14 1.97 5.96
N PRO A 167 6.95 2.13 5.33
CA PRO A 167 5.67 2.12 6.05
C PRO A 167 5.43 0.91 6.95
N ALA A 168 5.88 -0.28 6.55
CA ALA A 168 5.77 -1.49 7.36
C ALA A 168 6.64 -1.48 8.64
N THR A 169 7.64 -0.60 8.72
CA THR A 169 8.63 -0.60 9.82
C THR A 169 8.77 0.74 10.54
N THR A 170 8.16 1.81 10.02
CA THR A 170 8.23 3.17 10.62
C THR A 170 7.84 3.19 12.10
N GLY A 171 6.88 2.38 12.51
CA GLY A 171 6.40 2.31 13.89
C GLY A 171 7.12 1.29 14.75
N LEU A 172 8.12 0.57 14.24
CA LEU A 172 8.82 -0.48 14.99
C LEU A 172 9.96 0.09 15.83
N PRO A 173 10.30 -0.53 16.97
CA PRO A 173 11.51 -0.20 17.72
C PRO A 173 12.77 -0.58 16.93
N THR A 174 13.92 -0.10 17.36
CA THR A 174 15.24 -0.40 16.74
C THR A 174 15.53 -1.90 16.79
N THR A 175 15.13 -2.56 17.87
CA THR A 175 15.23 -4.01 18.04
C THR A 175 13.98 -4.54 18.69
N PHE A 176 13.60 -5.77 18.37
CA PHE A 176 12.49 -6.47 19.01
C PHE A 176 12.70 -7.99 18.96
N THR A 177 12.09 -8.71 19.90
CA THR A 177 12.12 -10.17 19.89
C THR A 177 11.03 -10.69 18.94
N SER A 178 11.39 -11.57 18.03
CA SER A 178 10.48 -12.28 17.14
C SER A 178 9.62 -13.31 17.89
N SER A 179 8.58 -13.78 17.22
CA SER A 179 8.02 -15.11 17.49
C SER A 179 9.03 -16.19 17.11
N VAL A 180 8.77 -17.42 17.53
CA VAL A 180 9.56 -18.57 17.11
C VAL A 180 9.42 -18.78 15.62
N SER A 181 10.52 -19.00 14.91
CA SER A 181 10.57 -19.41 13.51
C SER A 181 11.86 -20.16 13.21
N GLU A 182 11.94 -20.76 12.07
CA GLU A 182 13.16 -21.31 11.50
C GLU A 182 13.78 -20.30 10.54
N TRP A 183 15.02 -19.88 10.79
CA TRP A 183 15.63 -18.77 10.05
C TRP A 183 16.42 -19.29 8.85
N TYR A 184 16.09 -18.78 7.65
CA TYR A 184 16.71 -19.19 6.38
C TYR A 184 17.91 -18.32 6.03
N SER A 185 18.90 -18.94 5.38
CA SER A 185 19.96 -18.26 4.65
C SER A 185 19.82 -18.53 3.15
N TRP A 186 20.38 -17.62 2.34
CA TRP A 186 20.17 -17.54 0.91
C TRP A 186 21.47 -17.62 0.13
N SER A 187 21.42 -18.07 -1.13
CA SER A 187 22.62 -18.11 -1.99
C SER A 187 23.08 -16.71 -2.41
N ASN A 188 22.14 -15.76 -2.54
CA ASN A 188 22.46 -14.41 -2.91
C ASN A 188 22.61 -13.52 -1.65
N ASP A 189 23.62 -12.65 -1.67
CA ASP A 189 23.71 -11.59 -0.67
C ASP A 189 22.80 -10.44 -1.06
N LEU A 190 21.69 -10.31 -0.34
CA LEU A 190 20.65 -9.31 -0.61
C LEU A 190 21.17 -7.86 -0.54
N ARG A 191 22.27 -7.60 0.19
CA ARG A 191 22.90 -6.27 0.26
C ARG A 191 23.46 -5.80 -1.08
N ASN A 192 23.82 -6.75 -1.94
CA ASN A 192 24.42 -6.47 -3.25
C ASN A 192 23.37 -6.24 -4.35
N ASN A 193 22.07 -6.40 -4.03
CA ASN A 193 20.98 -6.15 -4.97
C ASN A 193 20.40 -4.75 -4.77
N PRO A 194 20.63 -3.79 -5.69
CA PRO A 194 20.18 -2.41 -5.53
C PRO A 194 18.66 -2.26 -5.50
N ASN A 195 17.92 -3.28 -5.93
CA ASN A 195 16.46 -3.28 -5.90
C ASN A 195 15.89 -3.85 -4.58
N ILE A 196 16.71 -4.44 -3.73
CA ILE A 196 16.27 -4.99 -2.45
C ILE A 196 16.49 -3.97 -1.33
N ARG A 197 15.46 -3.79 -0.54
CA ARG A 197 15.44 -2.95 0.64
C ARG A 197 15.27 -3.83 1.86
N ILE A 198 16.35 -4.04 2.60
CA ILE A 198 16.33 -4.85 3.83
C ILE A 198 15.63 -4.05 4.92
N LEU A 199 14.56 -4.60 5.48
CA LEU A 199 13.72 -3.98 6.50
C LEU A 199 14.15 -4.40 7.90
N ALA A 200 14.46 -5.69 8.10
CA ALA A 200 15.02 -6.18 9.35
C ALA A 200 15.89 -7.39 9.14
N SER A 201 16.89 -7.53 10.00
CA SER A 201 17.82 -8.64 10.07
C SER A 201 17.85 -9.27 11.46
N VAL A 202 18.22 -10.54 11.56
CA VAL A 202 18.53 -11.16 12.84
C VAL A 202 19.80 -10.53 13.42
N ASP A 203 19.76 -10.19 14.72
CA ASP A 203 20.96 -9.83 15.47
C ASP A 203 21.76 -11.10 15.77
N PRO A 204 22.95 -11.28 15.21
CA PRO A 204 23.71 -12.51 15.35
C PRO A 204 24.09 -12.86 16.78
N SER A 205 24.11 -11.87 17.69
CA SER A 205 24.43 -12.11 19.10
C SER A 205 23.28 -12.80 19.87
N SER A 206 22.07 -12.80 19.30
CA SER A 206 20.86 -13.30 19.97
C SER A 206 20.46 -14.72 19.55
N PHE A 207 21.20 -15.34 18.66
CA PHE A 207 20.74 -16.49 17.93
C PHE A 207 21.89 -17.49 17.73
N PRO A 208 21.70 -18.78 18.02
CA PRO A 208 22.76 -19.77 17.91
C PRO A 208 23.04 -20.04 16.43
N LEU A 209 23.99 -19.29 15.87
CA LEU A 209 24.56 -19.62 14.58
C LEU A 209 25.24 -21.00 14.68
N GLY A 210 24.95 -21.89 13.72
CA GLY A 210 25.70 -23.12 13.60
C GLY A 210 25.15 -24.31 14.34
N THR A 211 23.85 -24.41 14.52
CA THR A 211 23.22 -25.70 14.81
C THR A 211 23.37 -26.67 13.64
N ASP A 212 23.52 -26.15 12.39
CA ASP A 212 23.99 -26.89 11.23
C ASP A 212 25.45 -26.52 10.95
N PRO A 213 26.44 -27.46 11.03
CA PRO A 213 27.84 -27.19 10.77
C PRO A 213 28.12 -26.75 9.32
N ASN A 214 27.20 -27.01 8.40
CA ASN A 214 27.29 -26.57 7.00
C ASN A 214 26.61 -25.22 6.75
N GLN A 215 25.99 -24.62 7.76
CA GLN A 215 25.32 -23.35 7.64
C GLN A 215 26.31 -22.25 7.26
N SER A 216 25.99 -21.57 6.18
CA SER A 216 26.81 -20.48 5.66
C SER A 216 25.98 -19.20 5.63
N TRP A 217 26.35 -18.23 6.49
CA TRP A 217 25.79 -16.92 6.54
C TRP A 217 26.75 -15.89 5.96
N TYR A 218 26.23 -14.85 5.36
CA TYR A 218 27.05 -13.70 4.95
C TYR A 218 27.48 -12.93 6.20
N SER A 219 28.75 -12.56 6.25
CA SER A 219 29.36 -11.96 7.44
C SER A 219 28.54 -10.79 8.00
N GLY A 220 27.94 -11.00 9.17
CA GLY A 220 27.23 -9.99 9.93
C GLY A 220 25.89 -9.53 9.35
N SER A 221 25.35 -10.18 8.31
CA SER A 221 24.08 -9.79 7.70
C SER A 221 23.16 -10.99 7.53
N TYR A 222 22.02 -10.95 8.21
CA TYR A 222 21.05 -12.04 8.24
C TYR A 222 19.64 -11.50 7.96
N PRO A 223 19.38 -11.01 6.73
CA PRO A 223 18.09 -10.39 6.38
C PRO A 223 16.98 -11.43 6.38
N ILE A 224 15.88 -11.11 7.05
CA ILE A 224 14.69 -11.97 7.16
C ILE A 224 13.38 -11.22 6.84
N LEU A 225 13.40 -9.90 6.80
CA LEU A 225 12.31 -9.06 6.32
C LEU A 225 12.88 -8.11 5.27
N TRP A 226 12.30 -8.12 4.07
CA TRP A 226 12.71 -7.20 3.02
C TRP A 226 11.58 -6.86 2.04
N SER A 227 11.79 -5.79 1.30
CA SER A 227 10.97 -5.31 0.21
C SER A 227 11.79 -5.20 -1.07
N ASN A 228 11.11 -5.01 -2.20
CA ASN A 228 11.74 -4.75 -3.49
C ASN A 228 11.28 -3.38 -4.00
N THR A 229 12.21 -2.55 -4.46
CA THR A 229 11.92 -1.19 -4.93
C THR A 229 11.20 -1.16 -6.28
N GLN A 230 11.16 -2.30 -6.99
CA GLN A 230 10.48 -2.45 -8.28
C GLN A 230 9.04 -2.96 -8.16
N TYR A 231 8.68 -3.55 -7.01
CA TYR A 231 7.39 -4.22 -6.82
C TYR A 231 6.82 -3.91 -5.43
N ARG A 232 5.49 -3.91 -5.32
CA ARG A 232 4.81 -3.84 -4.02
C ARG A 232 4.86 -5.20 -3.33
N MET A 233 6.00 -5.53 -2.73
CA MET A 233 6.20 -6.82 -2.10
C MET A 233 6.87 -6.71 -0.75
N LEU A 234 6.53 -7.63 0.12
CA LEU A 234 7.19 -7.90 1.38
C LEU A 234 7.46 -9.40 1.49
N TYR A 235 8.65 -9.76 1.89
CA TYR A 235 8.93 -11.11 2.33
C TYR A 235 9.20 -11.11 3.84
N ALA A 236 8.63 -12.11 4.52
CA ALA A 236 8.81 -12.32 5.95
C ALA A 236 9.20 -13.79 6.22
N ASN A 237 10.36 -14.02 6.80
CA ASN A 237 10.82 -15.37 7.15
C ASN A 237 10.14 -15.89 8.43
N PHE A 238 8.83 -15.61 8.59
CA PHE A 238 7.96 -16.13 9.64
C PHE A 238 7.09 -17.23 9.05
N GLY A 239 6.67 -18.20 9.85
CA GLY A 239 5.74 -19.23 9.38
C GLY A 239 6.23 -20.66 9.58
N HIS A 240 7.07 -20.86 10.60
CA HIS A 240 7.47 -22.19 11.05
C HIS A 240 7.29 -22.28 12.56
N ASN A 241 6.19 -22.92 13.00
CA ASN A 241 5.92 -23.13 14.43
C ASN A 241 6.82 -24.24 15.00
N ALA A 242 7.21 -24.11 16.26
CA ALA A 242 7.79 -25.25 16.98
C ALA A 242 6.70 -26.30 17.23
N MET A 243 7.03 -27.54 16.97
CA MET A 243 6.11 -28.67 17.07
C MET A 243 6.69 -29.80 17.93
N ASN A 244 5.83 -30.50 18.66
CA ASN A 244 6.09 -31.85 19.06
C ASN A 244 5.64 -32.76 17.91
N TYR A 245 6.57 -33.30 17.15
CA TYR A 245 6.29 -34.12 15.99
C TYR A 245 5.70 -35.50 16.33
N ASP A 246 5.99 -36.03 17.54
CA ASP A 246 5.46 -37.32 17.99
C ASP A 246 3.95 -37.25 18.25
N THR A 247 3.50 -36.14 18.83
CA THR A 247 2.09 -35.89 19.15
C THR A 247 1.37 -34.99 18.21
N ASN A 248 2.08 -34.44 17.19
CA ASN A 248 1.60 -33.42 16.27
C ASN A 248 0.98 -32.21 16.99
N THR A 249 1.63 -31.77 18.08
CA THR A 249 1.13 -30.69 18.95
C THR A 249 1.98 -29.43 18.77
N ARG A 250 1.33 -28.28 18.56
CA ARG A 250 1.95 -26.96 18.49
C ARG A 250 2.60 -26.60 19.82
N LEU A 251 3.84 -26.12 19.79
CA LEU A 251 4.60 -25.64 20.95
C LEU A 251 4.86 -24.13 20.92
N SER A 252 4.64 -23.47 19.79
CA SER A 252 4.81 -22.01 19.65
C SER A 252 3.74 -21.42 18.74
N SER A 253 3.68 -20.09 18.65
CA SER A 253 2.77 -19.35 17.76
C SER A 253 3.58 -18.35 16.94
N THR A 254 3.40 -18.36 15.63
CA THR A 254 3.96 -17.34 14.72
C THR A 254 3.46 -15.95 15.08
N PHE A 255 2.26 -15.82 15.63
CA PHE A 255 1.65 -14.54 15.98
C PHE A 255 1.77 -14.15 17.45
N ALA A 256 2.72 -14.74 18.20
CA ALA A 256 2.93 -14.44 19.63
C ALA A 256 3.54 -13.05 19.88
N SER A 257 4.38 -12.53 18.97
CA SER A 257 5.03 -11.23 19.13
C SER A 257 4.15 -10.09 18.61
N ALA A 258 3.66 -9.23 19.50
CA ALA A 258 2.84 -8.08 19.11
C ALA A 258 3.58 -7.10 18.16
N THR A 259 4.88 -6.94 18.34
CA THR A 259 5.71 -6.09 17.46
C THR A 259 5.85 -6.70 16.07
N GLN A 260 6.03 -8.01 15.98
CA GLN A 260 6.02 -8.74 14.71
C GLN A 260 4.66 -8.62 14.02
N ASN A 261 3.57 -8.78 14.76
CA ASN A 261 2.21 -8.63 14.24
C ASN A 261 1.95 -7.22 13.70
N ARG A 262 2.52 -6.19 14.35
CA ARG A 262 2.44 -4.82 13.85
C ARG A 262 3.10 -4.68 12.49
N PHE A 263 4.29 -5.27 12.28
CA PHE A 263 4.93 -5.32 10.95
C PHE A 263 3.99 -5.93 9.90
N LEU A 264 3.32 -7.05 10.22
CA LEU A 264 2.40 -7.71 9.29
C LEU A 264 1.20 -6.81 8.96
N ILE A 265 0.60 -6.17 9.95
CA ILE A 265 -0.56 -5.30 9.77
C ILE A 265 -0.18 -4.03 8.99
N ASP A 266 0.87 -3.34 9.39
CA ASP A 266 1.33 -2.12 8.72
C ASP A 266 1.80 -2.45 7.28
N GLY A 267 2.42 -3.62 7.10
CA GLY A 267 2.78 -4.16 5.80
C GLY A 267 1.57 -4.43 4.90
N LEU A 268 0.53 -5.06 5.41
CA LEU A 268 -0.70 -5.29 4.66
C LEU A 268 -1.40 -3.97 4.28
N LYS A 269 -1.46 -3.01 5.19
CA LYS A 269 -2.00 -1.68 4.91
C LYS A 269 -1.21 -0.98 3.81
N TRP A 270 0.12 -1.06 3.84
CA TRP A 270 0.97 -0.53 2.77
C TRP A 270 0.74 -1.25 1.43
N LEU A 271 0.66 -2.59 1.45
CA LEU A 271 0.42 -3.39 0.25
C LEU A 271 -0.97 -3.16 -0.36
N GLY A 272 -1.99 -3.10 0.48
CA GLY A 272 -3.39 -3.08 0.04
C GLY A 272 -3.97 -1.70 -0.10
N GLY A 273 -3.43 -0.81 0.69
CA GLY A 273 -4.27 0.29 0.90
C GLY A 273 -3.82 1.54 0.30
N ALA A 274 -3.25 2.19 0.85
CA ALA A 274 -3.23 3.62 0.69
C ALA A 274 -3.03 4.10 -0.76
N GLY A 275 -3.98 3.70 -1.55
CA GLY A 275 -4.09 4.02 -2.96
C GLY A 275 -3.31 3.04 -3.83
N ASN A 276 -4.03 2.39 -4.70
CA ASN A 276 -3.53 1.59 -5.81
C ASN A 276 -2.73 2.46 -6.79
N GLY A 277 -1.69 3.13 -6.30
CA GLY A 277 -0.68 3.77 -7.14
C GLY A 277 0.36 2.72 -7.56
N PRO A 278 1.13 2.99 -8.60
CA PRO A 278 2.22 2.12 -9.02
C PRO A 278 3.15 1.79 -7.84
N ALA A 279 3.63 0.55 -7.79
CA ALA A 279 4.61 0.15 -6.79
C ALA A 279 5.91 0.96 -6.90
N PRO A 280 6.74 1.00 -5.85
CA PRO A 280 8.05 1.58 -5.96
C PRO A 280 8.82 0.97 -7.13
N GLY A 281 9.16 1.80 -8.13
CA GLY A 281 9.85 1.35 -9.34
C GLY A 281 8.96 0.95 -10.52
N ASP A 282 7.66 0.74 -10.34
CA ASP A 282 6.77 0.47 -11.47
C ASP A 282 6.57 1.70 -12.34
N PRO A 283 6.59 1.55 -13.66
CA PRO A 283 6.11 2.60 -14.54
C PRO A 283 4.62 2.82 -14.28
N ILE A 284 4.18 4.06 -14.34
CA ILE A 284 2.75 4.38 -14.31
C ILE A 284 2.08 3.63 -15.47
N SER A 285 1.06 2.81 -15.16
CA SER A 285 0.37 2.02 -16.17
C SER A 285 -0.32 2.92 -17.21
N GLU A 286 -0.07 2.66 -18.49
CA GLU A 286 -0.70 3.40 -19.59
C GLU A 286 -2.16 3.04 -19.84
N THR A 287 -2.63 1.94 -19.21
CA THR A 287 -4.02 1.47 -19.36
C THR A 287 -4.89 1.80 -18.14
N ALA A 288 -4.29 2.08 -17.00
CA ALA A 288 -5.03 2.42 -15.78
C ALA A 288 -5.46 3.90 -15.76
N TRP A 289 -6.56 4.15 -15.07
CA TRP A 289 -7.03 5.49 -14.73
C TRP A 289 -6.68 5.80 -13.29
N TYR A 290 -6.16 6.98 -13.02
CA TYR A 290 -5.68 7.40 -11.71
C TYR A 290 -6.37 8.68 -11.26
N SER A 291 -6.73 8.76 -9.99
CA SER A 291 -6.88 10.03 -9.30
C SER A 291 -5.51 10.49 -8.78
N LEU A 292 -5.26 11.79 -8.84
CA LEU A 292 -4.03 12.42 -8.34
C LEU A 292 -4.40 13.21 -7.08
N THR A 293 -4.04 12.69 -5.91
CA THR A 293 -4.34 13.33 -4.62
C THR A 293 -3.12 14.11 -4.13
N SER A 294 -3.29 15.41 -3.88
CA SER A 294 -2.22 16.27 -3.34
C SER A 294 -1.83 15.86 -1.92
N ALA A 295 -0.54 15.79 -1.66
CA ALA A 295 0.00 15.51 -0.32
C ALA A 295 -0.21 16.67 0.67
N ALA A 296 -0.35 17.92 0.18
CA ALA A 296 -0.50 19.09 1.04
C ALA A 296 -1.92 19.23 1.61
N GLY A 297 -2.95 19.11 0.78
CA GLY A 297 -4.32 19.41 1.21
C GLY A 297 -5.27 18.20 1.13
N GLY A 298 -4.78 17.05 0.64
CA GLY A 298 -5.62 15.86 0.44
C GLY A 298 -6.70 16.02 -0.66
N THR A 299 -6.65 17.12 -1.43
CA THR A 299 -7.54 17.37 -2.57
C THR A 299 -7.11 16.60 -3.80
N CYS A 300 -8.03 16.33 -4.70
CA CYS A 300 -7.77 15.69 -5.98
C CYS A 300 -7.62 16.72 -7.12
N VAL A 301 -6.77 16.40 -8.10
CA VAL A 301 -6.74 17.09 -9.39
C VAL A 301 -8.08 16.85 -10.08
N ASP A 302 -8.72 17.93 -10.58
CA ASP A 302 -10.12 17.93 -11.02
C ASP A 302 -10.30 18.82 -12.25
N ALA A 303 -11.02 18.30 -13.23
CA ALA A 303 -11.49 19.10 -14.36
C ALA A 303 -12.76 19.86 -13.93
N ARG A 304 -12.67 21.18 -13.83
CA ARG A 304 -13.73 22.04 -13.29
C ARG A 304 -15.10 21.73 -13.88
N ALA A 305 -16.08 21.52 -12.99
CA ALA A 305 -17.48 21.23 -13.35
C ALA A 305 -17.66 19.97 -14.22
N ALA A 306 -16.68 19.04 -14.20
CA ALA A 306 -16.63 17.87 -15.09
C ALA A 306 -16.72 18.24 -16.60
N ALA A 307 -16.34 19.47 -16.95
CA ALA A 307 -16.31 19.90 -18.33
C ALA A 307 -15.16 19.23 -19.10
N THR A 308 -15.34 19.07 -20.42
CA THR A 308 -14.41 18.35 -21.28
C THR A 308 -13.97 19.17 -22.50
N ALA A 309 -14.28 20.46 -22.52
CA ALA A 309 -13.90 21.37 -23.61
C ALA A 309 -12.49 21.91 -23.44
N ASN A 310 -11.87 22.37 -24.53
CA ASN A 310 -10.64 23.16 -24.50
C ASN A 310 -10.82 24.38 -23.60
N GLY A 311 -9.83 24.68 -22.76
CA GLY A 311 -9.89 25.80 -21.80
C GLY A 311 -10.56 25.45 -20.46
N THR A 312 -11.05 24.21 -20.26
CA THR A 312 -11.55 23.78 -18.95
C THR A 312 -10.42 23.85 -17.93
N ALA A 313 -10.58 24.65 -16.87
CA ALA A 313 -9.56 24.79 -15.85
C ALA A 313 -9.32 23.46 -15.12
N ILE A 314 -8.07 23.14 -14.89
CA ILE A 314 -7.65 22.10 -13.95
C ILE A 314 -7.52 22.75 -12.57
N GLN A 315 -8.18 22.17 -11.58
CA GLN A 315 -8.28 22.72 -10.23
C GLN A 315 -8.02 21.64 -9.18
N GLN A 316 -7.80 22.06 -7.94
CA GLN A 316 -7.92 21.17 -6.77
C GLN A 316 -9.36 21.17 -6.29
N TYR A 317 -9.86 19.99 -5.91
CA TYR A 317 -11.20 19.80 -5.38
C TYR A 317 -11.25 18.60 -4.42
N ALA A 318 -12.23 18.59 -3.50
CA ALA A 318 -12.45 17.43 -2.64
C ALA A 318 -12.58 16.15 -3.48
N CYS A 319 -11.87 15.10 -3.09
CA CYS A 319 -11.90 13.82 -3.81
C CYS A 319 -13.32 13.23 -3.76
N ASN A 320 -13.92 12.97 -4.92
CA ASN A 320 -15.30 12.50 -5.05
C ASN A 320 -15.46 11.31 -6.01
N GLY A 321 -14.33 10.79 -6.58
CA GLY A 321 -14.31 9.60 -7.42
C GLY A 321 -14.98 9.74 -8.80
N THR A 322 -15.38 10.95 -9.21
CA THR A 322 -16.00 11.18 -10.51
C THR A 322 -15.01 11.11 -11.66
N LEU A 323 -15.48 11.00 -12.91
CA LEU A 323 -14.65 11.00 -14.09
C LEU A 323 -13.81 12.28 -14.27
N ALA A 324 -14.24 13.40 -13.66
CA ALA A 324 -13.53 14.67 -13.64
C ALA A 324 -12.16 14.59 -12.91
N GLN A 325 -12.00 13.59 -12.02
CA GLN A 325 -10.82 13.39 -11.20
C GLN A 325 -9.98 12.18 -11.62
N GLN A 326 -10.26 11.62 -12.78
CA GLN A 326 -9.58 10.43 -13.28
C GLN A 326 -8.78 10.74 -14.53
N PHE A 327 -7.50 10.38 -14.49
CA PHE A 327 -6.52 10.69 -15.52
C PHE A 327 -5.71 9.45 -15.91
N GLN A 328 -5.31 9.37 -17.17
CA GLN A 328 -4.49 8.30 -17.71
C GLN A 328 -3.18 8.87 -18.23
N PHE A 329 -2.08 8.23 -17.89
CA PHE A 329 -0.76 8.57 -18.40
C PHE A 329 -0.50 7.76 -19.66
N ARG A 330 -0.11 8.44 -20.73
CA ARG A 330 0.29 7.80 -21.98
C ARG A 330 1.67 8.29 -22.37
N SER A 331 2.63 7.36 -22.40
CA SER A 331 4.01 7.68 -22.70
C SER A 331 4.17 8.41 -24.04
N THR A 332 5.09 9.34 -24.04
CA THR A 332 5.66 9.97 -25.23
C THR A 332 7.15 9.61 -25.28
N ASP A 333 7.99 10.41 -25.90
CA ASP A 333 9.42 10.18 -25.91
C ASP A 333 10.14 10.77 -24.70
N GLY A 334 11.37 10.33 -24.42
CA GLY A 334 12.26 10.92 -23.42
C GLY A 334 11.79 10.79 -21.96
N GLY A 335 10.92 9.83 -21.64
CA GLY A 335 10.40 9.62 -20.29
C GLY A 335 9.28 10.58 -19.90
N TYR A 336 8.67 11.26 -20.87
CA TYR A 336 7.50 12.10 -20.68
C TYR A 336 6.21 11.33 -20.97
N SER A 337 5.11 11.83 -20.45
CA SER A 337 3.76 11.31 -20.70
C SER A 337 2.78 12.47 -20.89
N ARG A 338 1.77 12.27 -21.73
CA ARG A 338 0.57 13.10 -21.70
C ARG A 338 -0.38 12.59 -20.62
N ILE A 339 -1.04 13.50 -19.91
CA ILE A 339 -1.99 13.17 -18.83
C ILE A 339 -3.40 13.42 -19.35
N ALA A 340 -4.07 12.36 -19.83
CA ALA A 340 -5.36 12.43 -20.49
C ALA A 340 -6.53 12.35 -19.48
N ALA A 341 -7.57 13.16 -19.66
CA ALA A 341 -8.74 13.16 -18.80
C ALA A 341 -9.73 12.04 -19.16
N ARG A 342 -10.28 11.33 -18.18
CA ARG A 342 -11.22 10.22 -18.42
C ARG A 342 -12.53 10.67 -19.06
N GLY A 343 -13.01 11.87 -18.73
CA GLY A 343 -14.23 12.43 -19.30
C GLY A 343 -14.14 12.63 -20.83
N ASN A 344 -12.95 12.90 -21.34
CA ASN A 344 -12.62 12.95 -22.77
C ASN A 344 -11.13 12.67 -22.97
N PRO A 345 -10.71 11.45 -23.38
CA PRO A 345 -9.30 11.07 -23.49
C PRO A 345 -8.51 11.78 -24.60
N GLN A 346 -9.15 12.59 -25.44
CA GLN A 346 -8.47 13.48 -26.36
C GLN A 346 -7.99 14.78 -25.70
N GLN A 347 -8.52 15.09 -24.52
CA GLN A 347 -8.12 16.23 -23.71
C GLN A 347 -7.04 15.82 -22.72
N VAL A 348 -6.00 16.65 -22.62
CA VAL A 348 -4.87 16.42 -21.71
C VAL A 348 -4.63 17.64 -20.84
N ILE A 349 -3.93 17.45 -19.73
CA ILE A 349 -3.47 18.56 -18.88
C ILE A 349 -2.42 19.36 -19.66
N ASP A 350 -2.67 20.63 -19.79
CA ASP A 350 -1.97 21.60 -20.64
C ASP A 350 -1.62 22.86 -19.83
N VAL A 351 -0.42 23.39 -20.02
CA VAL A 351 -0.07 24.71 -19.47
C VAL A 351 -0.58 25.77 -20.43
N THR A 352 -1.49 26.61 -19.96
CA THR A 352 -2.19 27.62 -20.75
C THR A 352 -1.21 28.54 -21.51
N GLY A 353 -1.45 28.70 -22.81
CA GLY A 353 -0.68 29.60 -23.66
C GLY A 353 0.78 29.22 -23.87
N VAL A 354 1.18 27.98 -23.59
CA VAL A 354 2.58 27.51 -23.60
C VAL A 354 3.49 28.40 -22.73
N SER A 355 2.90 29.04 -21.70
CA SER A 355 3.63 29.95 -20.80
C SER A 355 4.74 29.23 -20.06
N VAL A 356 5.88 29.90 -19.90
CA VAL A 356 6.99 29.46 -19.03
C VAL A 356 7.01 30.22 -17.70
N ASP A 357 6.03 31.08 -17.46
CA ASP A 357 5.97 31.90 -16.24
C ASP A 357 5.56 31.07 -15.02
N ASP A 358 5.95 31.55 -13.85
CA ASP A 358 5.47 31.01 -12.58
C ASP A 358 3.98 31.33 -12.40
N ASN A 359 3.26 30.38 -11.82
CA ASN A 359 1.82 30.45 -11.60
C ASN A 359 0.98 30.46 -12.90
N ALA A 360 1.55 30.07 -14.06
CA ALA A 360 0.75 29.85 -15.24
C ALA A 360 -0.30 28.75 -14.99
N PRO A 361 -1.60 29.01 -15.25
CA PRO A 361 -2.67 28.09 -14.91
C PRO A 361 -2.68 26.86 -15.84
N LEU A 362 -3.22 25.77 -15.31
CA LEU A 362 -3.43 24.53 -16.06
C LEU A 362 -4.87 24.41 -16.56
N GLN A 363 -5.01 23.81 -17.73
CA GLN A 363 -6.29 23.59 -18.38
C GLN A 363 -6.36 22.22 -19.06
N LEU A 364 -7.52 21.81 -19.50
CA LEU A 364 -7.68 20.76 -20.50
C LEU A 364 -7.55 21.37 -21.91
N TRP A 365 -6.79 20.70 -22.76
CA TRP A 365 -6.69 21.05 -24.16
C TRP A 365 -6.50 19.81 -25.03
N SER A 366 -7.01 19.86 -26.27
CA SER A 366 -6.78 18.79 -27.26
C SER A 366 -5.29 18.53 -27.42
N TYR A 367 -4.88 17.27 -27.37
CA TYR A 367 -3.46 16.92 -27.49
C TYR A 367 -2.91 17.24 -28.89
N THR A 368 -1.90 18.11 -28.96
CA THR A 368 -1.22 18.53 -30.17
C THR A 368 0.25 18.10 -30.23
N GLY A 369 0.76 17.46 -29.18
CA GLY A 369 2.15 17.07 -29.07
C GLY A 369 3.08 18.14 -28.52
N GLY A 370 2.56 19.31 -28.11
CA GLY A 370 3.36 20.38 -27.52
C GLY A 370 4.03 19.99 -26.21
N GLY A 371 5.18 20.58 -25.89
CA GLY A 371 5.90 20.32 -24.66
C GLY A 371 5.13 20.75 -23.38
N ASN A 372 4.21 21.72 -23.53
CA ASN A 372 3.31 22.18 -22.46
C ASN A 372 2.19 21.18 -22.11
N GLN A 373 2.08 20.08 -22.87
CA GLN A 373 1.13 18.99 -22.71
C GLN A 373 1.83 17.68 -22.29
N GLN A 374 3.13 17.74 -22.05
CA GLN A 374 3.96 16.59 -21.75
C GLN A 374 4.62 16.78 -20.39
N TRP A 375 4.46 15.77 -19.53
CA TRP A 375 4.85 15.80 -18.14
C TRP A 375 5.75 14.61 -17.85
N ARG A 376 6.91 14.85 -17.24
CA ARG A 376 7.75 13.77 -16.73
C ARG A 376 7.34 13.46 -15.30
N PRO A 377 6.77 12.27 -15.04
CA PRO A 377 6.55 11.82 -13.69
C PRO A 377 7.89 11.51 -13.05
N VAL A 378 8.15 12.12 -11.92
CA VAL A 378 9.33 11.86 -11.09
C VAL A 378 8.85 11.31 -9.76
N ARG A 379 9.26 10.09 -9.46
CA ARG A 379 8.88 9.41 -8.23
C ARG A 379 9.66 9.96 -7.05
N GLU A 380 8.99 10.12 -5.93
CA GLU A 380 9.56 10.54 -4.65
C GLU A 380 9.85 9.32 -3.76
N ALA A 381 10.75 9.50 -2.79
CA ALA A 381 11.17 8.42 -1.88
C ALA A 381 10.00 7.87 -1.04
N ASP A 382 9.00 8.68 -0.76
CA ASP A 382 7.80 8.32 0.00
C ASP A 382 6.71 7.65 -0.86
N GLY A 383 6.97 7.46 -2.17
CA GLY A 383 6.06 6.84 -3.13
C GLY A 383 5.11 7.82 -3.82
N GLY A 384 5.21 9.13 -3.55
CA GLY A 384 4.54 10.18 -4.30
C GLY A 384 5.18 10.42 -5.66
N TYR A 385 4.59 11.33 -6.41
CA TYR A 385 5.09 11.81 -7.69
C TYR A 385 4.99 13.31 -7.77
N HIS A 386 6.02 13.95 -8.35
CA HIS A 386 5.85 15.27 -8.93
C HIS A 386 5.93 15.18 -10.45
N PHE A 387 5.30 16.12 -11.13
CA PHE A 387 5.15 16.12 -12.57
C PHE A 387 5.83 17.34 -13.16
N VAL A 388 6.88 17.12 -13.97
CA VAL A 388 7.71 18.18 -14.55
C VAL A 388 7.28 18.45 -15.98
N ALA A 389 6.84 19.66 -16.30
CA ALA A 389 6.46 20.06 -17.64
C ALA A 389 7.67 20.10 -18.58
N ARG A 390 7.53 19.51 -19.77
CA ARG A 390 8.65 19.36 -20.72
C ARG A 390 9.19 20.70 -21.24
N HIS A 391 8.31 21.67 -21.50
CA HIS A 391 8.67 22.96 -22.11
C HIS A 391 9.31 23.93 -21.12
N SER A 392 8.90 23.91 -19.84
CA SER A 392 9.32 24.90 -18.86
C SER A 392 10.26 24.34 -17.77
N GLY A 393 10.30 23.02 -17.60
CA GLY A 393 11.01 22.38 -16.49
C GLY A 393 10.36 22.60 -15.11
N LYS A 394 9.16 23.20 -15.06
CA LYS A 394 8.44 23.51 -13.82
C LYS A 394 7.50 22.38 -13.42
N CYS A 395 7.14 22.33 -12.14
CA CYS A 395 6.30 21.32 -11.56
C CYS A 395 4.82 21.72 -11.51
N LEU A 396 3.94 20.77 -11.74
CA LEU A 396 2.51 20.85 -11.47
C LEU A 396 2.33 21.10 -9.96
N SER A 397 1.53 22.12 -9.59
CA SER A 397 1.40 22.58 -8.20
C SER A 397 -0.05 22.93 -7.86
N THR A 398 -0.48 22.52 -6.66
CA THR A 398 -1.64 23.09 -5.95
C THR A 398 -1.20 24.36 -5.21
N ASP A 399 -2.15 25.04 -4.53
CA ASP A 399 -1.81 26.14 -3.64
C ASP A 399 -1.38 25.67 -2.21
N GLY A 400 -1.40 24.36 -1.98
CA GLY A 400 -1.04 23.74 -0.69
C GLY A 400 -2.17 23.73 0.35
N SER A 401 -3.35 24.27 0.03
CA SER A 401 -4.52 24.27 0.92
C SER A 401 -5.48 23.11 0.62
N ALA A 402 -6.48 22.93 1.47
CA ALA A 402 -7.63 22.05 1.22
C ALA A 402 -8.82 22.78 0.57
N THR A 403 -8.62 24.01 0.11
CA THR A 403 -9.69 24.85 -0.49
C THR A 403 -10.10 24.29 -1.87
N ASN A 404 -11.40 24.11 -2.08
CA ASN A 404 -11.93 23.67 -3.36
C ASN A 404 -11.89 24.77 -4.42
N SER A 405 -11.85 24.35 -5.67
CA SER A 405 -11.96 25.21 -6.86
C SER A 405 -10.81 26.19 -7.07
N VAL A 406 -9.66 25.93 -6.43
CA VAL A 406 -8.43 26.69 -6.71
C VAL A 406 -7.75 26.11 -7.95
N PRO A 407 -7.44 26.92 -8.98
CA PRO A 407 -6.73 26.45 -10.16
C PRO A 407 -5.35 25.88 -9.83
N LEU A 408 -4.99 24.75 -10.44
CA LEU A 408 -3.63 24.29 -10.47
C LEU A 408 -2.77 25.14 -11.40
N VAL A 409 -1.51 25.26 -11.05
CA VAL A 409 -0.53 26.07 -11.78
C VAL A 409 0.78 25.30 -11.97
N GLN A 410 1.68 25.83 -12.82
CA GLN A 410 3.08 25.41 -12.78
C GLN A 410 3.90 26.35 -11.89
N ARG A 411 4.89 25.79 -11.19
CA ARG A 411 5.86 26.53 -10.33
C ARG A 411 7.25 25.92 -10.42
N PRO A 412 8.33 26.64 -10.11
CA PRO A 412 9.63 26.00 -9.92
C PRO A 412 9.51 24.78 -9.00
N CYS A 413 10.20 23.69 -9.34
CA CYS A 413 10.17 22.48 -8.53
C CYS A 413 10.91 22.74 -7.21
N ASP A 414 10.22 22.57 -6.08
CA ASP A 414 10.73 22.89 -4.73
C ASP A 414 10.58 21.72 -3.75
N ALA A 415 10.14 20.54 -4.23
CA ALA A 415 9.87 19.35 -3.43
C ALA A 415 8.85 19.57 -2.27
N SER A 416 8.01 20.61 -2.36
CA SER A 416 6.96 20.84 -1.38
C SER A 416 5.81 19.85 -1.52
N ALA A 417 5.05 19.65 -0.45
CA ALA A 417 3.84 18.80 -0.47
C ALA A 417 2.78 19.30 -1.47
N ALA A 418 2.80 20.59 -1.84
CA ALA A 418 1.91 21.16 -2.86
C ALA A 418 2.20 20.66 -4.28
N GLN A 419 3.39 20.12 -4.52
CA GLN A 419 3.83 19.55 -5.79
C GLN A 419 3.90 18.02 -5.79
N SER A 420 3.64 17.39 -4.62
CA SER A 420 3.63 15.95 -4.44
C SER A 420 2.22 15.39 -4.55
N PHE A 421 2.06 14.32 -5.32
CA PHE A 421 0.76 13.70 -5.60
C PHE A 421 0.83 12.18 -5.41
N ARG A 422 -0.19 11.64 -4.77
CA ARG A 422 -0.44 10.20 -4.71
C ARG A 422 -1.33 9.78 -5.87
N LEU A 423 -0.89 8.77 -6.62
CA LEU A 423 -1.70 8.16 -7.66
C LEU A 423 -2.55 7.04 -7.05
N ARG A 424 -3.86 7.06 -7.33
CA ARG A 424 -4.79 6.00 -6.93
C ARG A 424 -5.55 5.52 -8.15
N THR A 425 -5.58 4.22 -8.43
CA THR A 425 -6.39 3.66 -9.51
C THR A 425 -7.88 3.84 -9.18
N GLY A 426 -8.62 4.32 -10.17
CA GLY A 426 -10.07 4.58 -10.07
C GLY A 426 -10.91 3.43 -10.59
#